data_98ef46aaa8dff0a5b4aa07acf66e2c63
#
_entry.id   98ef46aaa8dff0a5b4aa07acf66e2c63
#
_cell.length_a   1.000
_cell.length_b   1.000
_cell.length_c   1.000
_cell.angle_alpha   90.00
_cell.angle_beta   90.00
_cell.angle_gamma   90.00
#
_symmetry.space_group_name_H-M   'P 1'
#
loop_
_entity.id
_entity.type
_entity.pdbx_description
1 polymer ?
#
loop_
_entity_poly.entity_id
_entity_poly.type
_entity_poly.pdbx_seq_one_letter_code
_entity_poly.pdbx_strand_id
1 'polypeptide(L)'
;MPVFFDARFTSAPTATHFGTRIVFDTLNNSRGGGFDTSTGIFTAPIAGQYKFSYFMRGNQLNQSFKIKPRINGSPSFSGLSDGTDQNLLGTAFCGNDGIQGSAVCIVSLEVGGTFELILSSHASTISSALASFYNGFTGEYISSL
;
A
#
# COMPACT_ATOMS: atom_id res chain seq x y z
N MET A 1 -21.80 8.95 5.12
CA MET A 1 -21.07 9.74 4.11
C MET A 1 -20.08 8.82 3.41
N PRO A 2 -20.09 8.76 2.10
CA PRO A 2 -19.11 7.93 1.41
C PRO A 2 -17.69 8.51 1.54
N VAL A 3 -16.75 7.64 1.90
CA VAL A 3 -15.33 7.96 1.92
C VAL A 3 -14.64 6.98 1.00
N PHE A 4 -13.94 7.47 0.00
CA PHE A 4 -13.14 6.63 -0.87
C PHE A 4 -12.03 7.44 -1.54
N PHE A 5 -11.01 6.73 -1.98
CA PHE A 5 -9.97 7.29 -2.84
C PHE A 5 -9.48 6.25 -3.85
N ASP A 6 -9.01 6.73 -4.97
CA ASP A 6 -8.32 5.97 -6.00
C ASP A 6 -7.04 6.73 -6.35
N ALA A 7 -5.92 6.18 -5.96
CA ALA A 7 -4.62 6.80 -6.09
C ALA A 7 -3.66 5.94 -6.91
N ARG A 8 -2.69 6.60 -7.53
CA ARG A 8 -1.58 5.97 -8.24
C ARG A 8 -0.36 6.86 -8.17
N PHE A 9 0.78 6.31 -8.50
CA PHE A 9 1.96 7.13 -8.75
C PHE A 9 2.20 7.25 -10.27
N THR A 10 2.62 8.42 -10.71
CA THR A 10 2.85 8.72 -12.14
C THR A 10 4.32 8.56 -12.51
N SER A 11 5.21 8.59 -11.54
CA SER A 11 6.61 8.27 -11.72
C SER A 11 7.03 7.26 -10.66
N ALA A 12 7.81 6.27 -11.05
CA ALA A 12 8.22 5.21 -10.15
C ALA A 12 8.93 5.78 -8.92
N PRO A 13 8.43 5.52 -7.72
CA PRO A 13 9.11 6.01 -6.52
C PRO A 13 10.45 5.33 -6.34
N THR A 14 11.41 6.09 -5.85
CA THR A 14 12.71 5.56 -5.47
C THR A 14 12.58 4.89 -4.11
N ALA A 15 12.49 3.58 -4.10
CA ALA A 15 12.45 2.81 -2.88
C ALA A 15 13.70 1.94 -2.81
N THR A 16 14.54 2.19 -1.82
CA THR A 16 15.88 1.62 -1.76
C THR A 16 16.08 0.60 -0.65
N HIS A 17 15.13 0.48 0.28
CA HIS A 17 15.28 -0.42 1.41
C HIS A 17 13.93 -0.72 2.08
N PHE A 18 13.95 -1.66 2.99
CA PHE A 18 12.77 -2.06 3.77
C PHE A 18 12.13 -0.92 4.53
N GLY A 19 10.82 -0.96 4.62
CA GLY A 19 10.06 0.01 5.38
C GLY A 19 9.83 1.32 4.66
N THR A 20 10.37 1.47 3.45
CA THR A 20 10.13 2.67 2.65
C THR A 20 8.66 2.77 2.29
N ARG A 21 8.05 3.89 2.63
CA ARG A 21 6.67 4.17 2.26
C ARG A 21 6.56 4.38 0.75
N ILE A 22 5.51 3.82 0.18
CA ILE A 22 5.19 4.04 -1.21
C ILE A 22 4.24 5.23 -1.28
N VAL A 23 4.67 6.29 -1.96
CA VAL A 23 3.89 7.52 -2.10
C VAL A 23 3.14 7.49 -3.44
N PHE A 24 1.83 7.38 -3.36
CA PHE A 24 0.96 7.50 -4.52
C PHE A 24 0.61 8.97 -4.68
N ASP A 25 1.25 9.64 -5.60
CA ASP A 25 1.29 11.09 -5.73
C ASP A 25 0.10 11.70 -6.47
N THR A 26 -0.79 10.88 -7.00
CA THR A 26 -1.89 11.34 -7.85
C THR A 26 -3.20 10.68 -7.44
N LEU A 27 -4.22 11.49 -7.21
CA LEU A 27 -5.60 11.01 -7.04
C LEU A 27 -6.32 11.04 -8.37
N ASN A 28 -6.83 9.89 -8.81
CA ASN A 28 -7.74 9.82 -9.94
C ASN A 28 -9.15 10.24 -9.52
N ASN A 29 -9.55 9.82 -8.33
CA ASN A 29 -10.86 10.13 -7.78
C ASN A 29 -10.82 10.01 -6.25
N SER A 30 -11.63 10.83 -5.57
CA SER A 30 -11.74 10.74 -4.12
C SER A 30 -13.02 11.43 -3.63
N ARG A 31 -13.50 11.00 -2.48
CA ARG A 31 -14.60 11.64 -1.78
C ARG A 31 -14.46 11.44 -0.28
N GLY A 32 -14.86 12.43 0.51
CA GLY A 32 -14.81 12.37 1.97
C GLY A 32 -13.44 12.66 2.57
N GLY A 33 -12.41 12.82 1.76
CA GLY A 33 -11.06 13.15 2.23
C GLY A 33 -10.31 11.95 2.77
N GLY A 34 -9.21 12.24 3.43
CA GLY A 34 -8.40 11.26 4.16
C GLY A 34 -7.10 10.83 3.47
N PHE A 35 -7.00 10.88 2.16
CA PHE A 35 -5.76 10.48 1.48
C PHE A 35 -4.88 11.68 1.15
N ASP A 36 -3.62 11.59 1.52
CA ASP A 36 -2.61 12.62 1.30
C ASP A 36 -1.61 12.16 0.24
N THR A 37 -1.64 12.80 -0.92
CA THR A 37 -0.76 12.47 -2.05
C THR A 37 0.69 12.86 -1.81
N SER A 38 0.97 13.74 -0.85
CA SER A 38 2.35 14.11 -0.51
C SER A 38 3.04 13.07 0.36
N THR A 39 2.28 12.30 1.11
CA THR A 39 2.80 11.28 2.04
C THR A 39 2.44 9.85 1.64
N GLY A 40 1.37 9.65 0.88
CA GLY A 40 0.84 8.33 0.58
C GLY A 40 0.05 7.70 1.74
N ILE A 41 -0.31 8.49 2.75
CA ILE A 41 -1.02 8.01 3.93
C ILE A 41 -2.51 8.30 3.79
N PHE A 42 -3.34 7.30 4.06
CA PHE A 42 -4.75 7.49 4.31
C PHE A 42 -4.98 7.65 5.82
N THR A 43 -5.73 8.69 6.19
CA THR A 43 -6.17 8.94 7.57
C THR A 43 -7.70 8.86 7.61
N ALA A 44 -8.24 7.97 8.42
CA ALA A 44 -9.68 7.75 8.48
C ALA A 44 -10.41 9.00 9.02
N PRO A 45 -11.27 9.63 8.22
CA PRO A 45 -12.06 10.79 8.68
C PRO A 45 -13.25 10.40 9.57
N ILE A 46 -13.69 9.16 9.49
CA ILE A 46 -14.76 8.60 10.34
C ILE A 46 -14.34 7.21 10.79
N ALA A 47 -14.79 6.80 11.97
CA ALA A 47 -14.53 5.46 12.46
C ALA A 47 -15.34 4.45 11.66
N GLY A 48 -14.73 3.33 11.32
CA GLY A 48 -15.43 2.29 10.56
C GLY A 48 -14.52 1.23 9.98
N GLN A 49 -15.12 0.38 9.19
CA GLN A 49 -14.40 -0.62 8.43
C GLN A 49 -14.10 -0.08 7.04
N TYR A 50 -12.86 -0.24 6.64
CA TYR A 50 -12.35 0.21 5.35
C TYR A 50 -11.79 -0.97 4.57
N LYS A 51 -12.08 -1.00 3.29
CA LYS A 51 -11.49 -1.96 2.36
C LYS A 51 -10.42 -1.26 1.55
N PHE A 52 -9.22 -1.81 1.58
CA PHE A 52 -8.10 -1.32 0.80
C PHE A 52 -7.71 -2.37 -0.24
N SER A 53 -7.49 -1.91 -1.46
CA SER A 53 -7.04 -2.74 -2.58
C SER A 53 -5.83 -2.08 -3.22
N TYR A 54 -4.84 -2.85 -3.55
CA TYR A 54 -3.65 -2.32 -4.18
C TYR A 54 -3.00 -3.35 -5.08
N PHE A 55 -2.33 -2.87 -6.11
CA PHE A 55 -1.57 -3.69 -7.04
C PHE A 55 -0.36 -2.92 -7.53
N MET A 56 0.70 -3.65 -7.81
CA MET A 56 1.90 -3.10 -8.40
C MET A 56 2.58 -4.12 -9.29
N ARG A 57 3.39 -3.61 -10.19
CA ARG A 57 4.20 -4.41 -11.10
C ARG A 57 5.65 -4.01 -10.96
N GLY A 58 6.54 -4.99 -10.90
CA GLY A 58 7.96 -4.77 -11.02
C GLY A 58 8.35 -4.50 -12.47
N ASN A 59 9.38 -3.70 -12.69
CA ASN A 59 9.86 -3.38 -14.02
C ASN A 59 11.30 -3.86 -14.29
N GLN A 60 11.91 -4.60 -13.37
CA GLN A 60 13.26 -5.12 -13.53
C GLN A 60 13.30 -6.65 -13.53
N LEU A 61 14.17 -7.17 -14.37
CA LEU A 61 14.46 -8.60 -14.41
C LEU A 61 15.12 -9.07 -13.09
N ASN A 62 14.72 -10.26 -12.64
CA ASN A 62 15.30 -10.93 -11.47
C ASN A 62 15.12 -10.19 -10.14
N GLN A 63 14.16 -9.29 -10.03
CA GLN A 63 13.83 -8.64 -8.77
C GLN A 63 12.38 -8.93 -8.40
N SER A 64 12.19 -9.47 -7.23
CA SER A 64 10.89 -9.59 -6.60
C SER A 64 10.83 -8.71 -5.37
N PHE A 65 9.65 -8.20 -5.07
CA PHE A 65 9.44 -7.41 -3.87
C PHE A 65 8.06 -7.69 -3.32
N LYS A 66 7.87 -7.31 -2.08
CA LYS A 66 6.57 -7.40 -1.39
C LYS A 66 6.14 -6.01 -0.99
N ILE A 67 4.84 -5.82 -1.00
CA ILE A 67 4.20 -4.62 -0.47
C ILE A 67 3.30 -5.08 0.66
N LYS A 68 3.37 -4.40 1.79
CA LYS A 68 2.51 -4.69 2.92
C LYS A 68 1.95 -3.42 3.54
N PRO A 69 0.81 -3.52 4.21
CA PRO A 69 0.24 -2.37 4.89
C PRO A 69 0.97 -2.09 6.21
N ARG A 70 0.95 -0.82 6.58
CA ARG A 70 1.28 -0.36 7.91
C ARG A 70 0.08 0.40 8.45
N ILE A 71 -0.45 -0.05 9.57
CA ILE A 71 -1.67 0.48 10.16
C ILE A 71 -1.29 1.19 11.46
N ASN A 72 -1.78 2.44 11.61
CA ASN A 72 -1.48 3.28 12.78
C ASN A 72 0.02 3.41 13.06
N GLY A 73 0.83 3.49 11.99
CA GLY A 73 2.26 3.65 12.08
C GLY A 73 3.04 2.39 12.49
N SER A 74 2.35 1.30 12.79
CA SER A 74 2.99 0.02 13.10
C SER A 74 2.93 -0.89 11.89
N PRO A 75 4.00 -1.62 11.56
CA PRO A 75 3.89 -2.74 10.66
C PRO A 75 2.89 -3.68 11.32
N SER A 76 1.68 -3.62 10.86
CA SER A 76 0.60 -4.34 11.49
C SER A 76 0.74 -5.81 11.19
N PHE A 77 0.10 -6.58 11.96
CA PHE A 77 0.27 -8.03 12.00
C PHE A 77 1.63 -8.40 12.60
N SER A 78 2.08 -7.52 13.48
CA SER A 78 3.25 -7.70 14.30
C SER A 78 3.14 -8.97 15.13
N GLY A 79 4.18 -9.66 15.21
CA GLY A 79 4.33 -10.93 15.91
C GLY A 79 5.17 -11.89 15.10
N LEU A 80 5.37 -11.60 13.83
CA LEU A 80 6.19 -12.40 12.94
C LEU A 80 7.35 -11.54 12.47
N SER A 81 8.38 -11.49 13.27
CA SER A 81 9.57 -10.69 13.01
C SER A 81 10.66 -11.43 12.22
N ASP A 82 10.34 -12.61 11.72
CA ASP A 82 11.33 -13.56 11.23
C ASP A 82 11.31 -13.73 9.69
N GLY A 83 10.72 -12.82 8.97
CA GLY A 83 10.61 -12.93 7.52
C GLY A 83 9.46 -13.81 7.04
N THR A 84 8.60 -14.27 7.94
CA THR A 84 7.38 -15.00 7.58
C THR A 84 6.23 -14.06 7.20
N ASP A 85 6.51 -12.83 6.96
CA ASP A 85 5.60 -11.78 6.52
C ASP A 85 4.78 -12.15 5.28
N GLN A 86 5.24 -13.12 4.55
CA GLN A 86 4.59 -13.58 3.34
C GLN A 86 3.19 -14.16 3.54
N ASN A 87 2.86 -14.52 4.75
CA ASN A 87 1.55 -15.08 5.10
C ASN A 87 0.63 -14.04 5.74
N LEU A 88 1.08 -12.80 5.84
CA LEU A 88 0.29 -11.76 6.46
C LEU A 88 -0.79 -11.25 5.51
N LEU A 89 -1.93 -10.97 6.10
CA LEU A 89 -3.05 -10.36 5.40
C LEU A 89 -2.61 -9.06 4.74
N GLY A 90 -2.95 -8.90 3.48
CA GLY A 90 -2.65 -7.68 2.75
C GLY A 90 -1.25 -7.62 2.13
N THR A 91 -0.45 -8.68 2.21
CA THR A 91 0.84 -8.70 1.52
C THR A 91 0.66 -9.00 0.04
N ALA A 92 1.16 -8.11 -0.82
CA ALA A 92 1.21 -8.33 -2.25
C ALA A 92 2.62 -8.72 -2.67
N PHE A 93 2.72 -9.84 -3.39
CA PHE A 93 3.96 -10.28 -4.01
C PHE A 93 4.04 -9.73 -5.43
N CYS A 94 5.06 -8.96 -5.69
CA CYS A 94 5.33 -8.44 -7.01
C CYS A 94 6.54 -9.18 -7.56
N GLY A 95 6.33 -9.91 -8.61
CA GLY A 95 7.38 -10.69 -9.23
C GLY A 95 8.29 -9.86 -10.11
N ASN A 96 9.36 -10.51 -10.53
CA ASN A 96 10.25 -9.96 -11.54
C ASN A 96 9.62 -10.03 -12.94
N ASP A 97 10.22 -9.35 -13.88
CA ASP A 97 9.86 -9.42 -15.30
C ASP A 97 8.39 -9.09 -15.61
N GLY A 98 7.88 -8.09 -14.91
CA GLY A 98 6.55 -7.58 -15.19
C GLY A 98 5.40 -8.35 -14.54
N ILE A 99 5.67 -9.22 -13.59
CA ILE A 99 4.62 -9.92 -12.85
C ILE A 99 3.97 -8.94 -11.86
N GLN A 100 2.67 -8.81 -11.96
CA GLN A 100 1.89 -7.96 -11.09
C GLN A 100 1.49 -8.69 -9.83
N GLY A 101 1.68 -8.04 -8.68
CA GLY A 101 1.14 -8.47 -7.40
C GLY A 101 -0.04 -7.62 -6.99
N SER A 102 -1.01 -8.22 -6.33
CA SER A 102 -2.18 -7.51 -5.81
C SER A 102 -2.60 -8.08 -4.46
N ALA A 103 -3.26 -7.25 -3.65
CA ALA A 103 -3.84 -7.68 -2.39
C ALA A 103 -5.05 -6.81 -2.05
N VAL A 104 -5.89 -7.37 -1.20
CA VAL A 104 -7.07 -6.69 -0.63
C VAL A 104 -7.09 -6.99 0.87
N CYS A 105 -7.38 -5.98 1.68
CA CYS A 105 -7.60 -6.18 3.11
C CYS A 105 -8.73 -5.28 3.62
N ILE A 106 -9.39 -5.74 4.67
CA ILE A 106 -10.40 -4.98 5.39
C ILE A 106 -9.86 -4.70 6.78
N VAL A 107 -9.91 -3.44 7.18
CA VAL A 107 -9.31 -2.96 8.42
C VAL A 107 -10.30 -2.06 9.15
N SER A 108 -10.41 -2.25 10.46
CA SER A 108 -11.15 -1.33 11.34
C SER A 108 -10.24 -0.17 11.72
N LEU A 109 -10.68 1.04 11.46
CA LEU A 109 -9.95 2.26 11.82
C LEU A 109 -10.84 3.17 12.65
N GLU A 110 -10.29 3.69 13.74
CA GLU A 110 -10.88 4.81 14.47
C GLU A 110 -10.64 6.11 13.71
N VAL A 111 -11.34 7.16 14.10
CA VAL A 111 -11.07 8.51 13.56
C VAL A 111 -9.59 8.85 13.78
N GLY A 112 -8.91 9.26 12.73
CA GLY A 112 -7.48 9.54 12.77
C GLY A 112 -6.59 8.31 12.63
N GLY A 113 -7.15 7.12 12.57
CA GLY A 113 -6.39 5.89 12.27
C GLY A 113 -5.82 5.95 10.86
N THR A 114 -4.61 5.40 10.66
CA THR A 114 -3.90 5.54 9.40
C THR A 114 -3.65 4.20 8.72
N PHE A 115 -3.58 4.26 7.40
CA PHE A 115 -3.21 3.12 6.55
C PHE A 115 -2.25 3.61 5.46
N GLU A 116 -1.16 2.91 5.30
CA GLU A 116 -0.18 3.21 4.26
C GLU A 116 0.43 1.91 3.74
N LEU A 117 1.05 1.97 2.58
CA LEU A 117 1.75 0.84 2.00
C LEU A 117 3.25 1.05 2.10
N ILE A 118 3.94 0.03 2.55
CA ILE A 118 5.39 0.02 2.65
C ILE A 118 5.98 -1.09 1.82
N LEU A 119 7.20 -0.86 1.41
CA LEU A 119 7.98 -1.85 0.71
C LEU A 119 8.58 -2.82 1.71
N SER A 120 8.33 -4.11 1.49
CA SER A 120 8.91 -5.20 2.24
C SER A 120 9.57 -6.15 1.25
N SER A 121 10.85 -5.98 1.01
CA SER A 121 11.56 -6.74 -0.01
C SER A 121 12.80 -7.40 0.55
N HIS A 122 13.22 -8.49 -0.08
CA HIS A 122 14.52 -9.10 0.17
C HIS A 122 15.63 -8.57 -0.74
N ALA A 123 15.29 -7.73 -1.70
CA ALA A 123 16.28 -7.14 -2.59
C ALA A 123 17.01 -6.00 -1.89
N SER A 124 18.31 -5.91 -2.08
CA SER A 124 19.14 -4.87 -1.47
C SER A 124 18.92 -3.49 -2.09
N THR A 125 18.46 -3.42 -3.33
CA THR A 125 18.12 -2.18 -4.02
C THR A 125 16.99 -2.45 -5.01
N ILE A 126 15.95 -1.65 -4.93
CA ILE A 126 14.78 -1.75 -5.81
C ILE A 126 14.41 -0.40 -6.41
N SER A 127 15.38 0.48 -6.55
CA SER A 127 15.19 1.86 -6.97
C SER A 127 14.47 2.03 -8.31
N SER A 128 14.36 1.00 -9.11
CA SER A 128 13.63 1.03 -10.37
C SER A 128 12.71 -0.18 -10.54
N ALA A 129 12.42 -0.89 -9.46
CA ALA A 129 11.60 -2.09 -9.53
C ALA A 129 10.11 -1.81 -9.73
N LEU A 130 9.66 -0.59 -9.45
CA LEU A 130 8.26 -0.21 -9.55
C LEU A 130 7.98 0.43 -10.91
N ALA A 131 7.04 -0.15 -11.64
CA ALA A 131 6.64 0.36 -12.94
C ALA A 131 5.62 1.49 -12.79
N SER A 132 5.88 2.63 -13.42
CA SER A 132 5.04 3.82 -13.28
C SER A 132 3.62 3.67 -13.84
N PHE A 133 3.38 2.70 -14.70
CA PHE A 133 2.09 2.56 -15.40
C PHE A 133 1.19 1.47 -14.82
N TYR A 134 1.70 0.62 -13.97
CA TYR A 134 0.97 -0.56 -13.48
C TYR A 134 0.93 -0.56 -11.97
N ASN A 135 0.14 0.38 -11.44
CA ASN A 135 -0.04 0.50 -10.01
C ASN A 135 -1.41 1.08 -9.68
N GLY A 136 -1.88 0.81 -8.49
CA GLY A 136 -3.10 1.40 -7.97
C GLY A 136 -3.21 1.16 -6.48
N PHE A 137 -3.81 2.10 -5.79
CA PHE A 137 -4.12 2.02 -4.38
C PHE A 137 -5.46 2.66 -4.14
N THR A 138 -6.44 1.85 -3.76
CA THR A 138 -7.80 2.31 -3.50
C THR A 138 -8.19 2.01 -2.07
N GLY A 139 -9.02 2.87 -1.50
CA GLY A 139 -9.63 2.64 -0.20
C GLY A 139 -11.07 3.09 -0.22
N GLU A 140 -11.93 2.38 0.50
CA GLU A 140 -13.34 2.73 0.62
C GLU A 140 -13.87 2.39 2.00
N TYR A 141 -14.74 3.25 2.51
CA TYR A 141 -15.51 2.99 3.71
C TYR A 141 -16.61 1.96 3.41
N ILE A 142 -16.71 0.95 4.26
CA ILE A 142 -17.72 -0.11 4.09
C ILE A 142 -18.88 0.07 5.06
N SER A 143 -18.57 0.21 6.35
CA SER A 143 -19.58 0.24 7.42
C SER A 143 -19.03 0.87 8.68
N SER A 144 -19.93 1.27 9.58
CA SER A 144 -19.56 1.65 10.95
C SER A 144 -18.95 0.47 11.70
N LEU A 145 -18.21 0.80 12.75
CA LEU A 145 -17.70 -0.21 13.69
C LEU A 145 -18.85 -0.83 14.51
#